data_5388bc1910ff7a11a7612f38c08d514c
#
_entry.id   5388bc1910ff7a11a7612f38c08d514c
#
_cell.length_a   1.000
_cell.length_b   1.000
_cell.length_c   1.000
_cell.angle_alpha   90.00
_cell.angle_beta   90.00
_cell.angle_gamma   90.00
#
_symmetry.space_group_name_H-M   'P 1'
#
loop_
_entity.id
_entity.type
_entity.pdbx_description
1 polymer ?
#
loop_
_entity_poly.entity_id
_entity_poly.type
_entity_poly.pdbx_seq_one_letter_code
_entity_poly.pdbx_strand_id
1 'polypeptide(L)'
;MPSFDVVCEPDMIELKNAIEQSNKEISNRFDFKGSDSRVEQKDEALILFGDDDFKLGQVRDVLINKMAKRNVDVRYLKDDKIETIGGDKRKQTMKIQKGISSELSKKVVRIIKDSKIKVQASIQGDAVRVTGGKRDDLQETMALLKKEVTEAPLGFNNFRD
;
A
#
# COMPACT_ATOMS: atom_id res chain seq x y z
N MET A 1 12.71 -27.96 1.48
CA MET A 1 11.77 -27.55 2.54
C MET A 1 10.78 -26.53 1.99
N PRO A 2 9.51 -26.61 2.36
CA PRO A 2 8.54 -25.61 1.95
C PRO A 2 8.95 -24.19 2.38
N SER A 3 8.64 -23.23 1.55
CA SER A 3 8.96 -21.82 1.83
C SER A 3 7.95 -20.88 1.17
N PHE A 4 7.92 -19.66 1.64
CA PHE A 4 7.21 -18.55 0.99
C PHE A 4 7.93 -17.24 1.28
N ASP A 5 7.59 -16.20 0.51
CA ASP A 5 8.12 -14.88 0.73
C ASP A 5 7.03 -13.96 1.27
N VAL A 6 7.38 -13.18 2.30
CA VAL A 6 6.55 -12.09 2.81
C VAL A 6 6.94 -10.84 2.03
N VAL A 7 5.97 -10.21 1.40
CA VAL A 7 6.18 -9.04 0.54
C VAL A 7 5.20 -7.93 0.88
N CYS A 8 5.51 -6.73 0.42
CA CYS A 8 4.61 -5.59 0.48
C CYS A 8 4.61 -4.95 -0.91
N GLU A 9 3.77 -5.45 -1.81
CA GLU A 9 3.73 -5.02 -3.19
C GLU A 9 2.30 -4.74 -3.63
N PRO A 10 1.96 -3.47 -3.95
CA PRO A 10 0.63 -3.17 -4.47
C PRO A 10 0.48 -3.70 -5.89
N ASP A 11 -0.74 -4.03 -6.26
CA ASP A 11 -1.08 -4.32 -7.65
C ASP A 11 -1.11 -3.00 -8.41
N MET A 12 -0.05 -2.71 -9.16
CA MET A 12 0.12 -1.44 -9.86
C MET A 12 -0.88 -1.26 -10.99
N ILE A 13 -1.35 -2.35 -11.59
CA ILE A 13 -2.39 -2.30 -12.63
C ILE A 13 -3.70 -1.85 -12.01
N GLU A 14 -4.09 -2.45 -10.89
CA GLU A 14 -5.32 -2.06 -10.20
C GLU A 14 -5.24 -0.66 -9.60
N LEU A 15 -4.06 -0.25 -9.12
CA LEU A 15 -3.87 1.13 -8.65
C LEU A 15 -4.05 2.12 -9.79
N LYS A 16 -3.48 1.83 -10.97
CA LYS A 16 -3.66 2.66 -12.17
C LYS A 16 -5.14 2.77 -12.55
N ASN A 17 -5.86 1.65 -12.51
CA ASN A 17 -7.29 1.64 -12.80
C ASN A 17 -8.07 2.49 -11.80
N ALA A 18 -7.70 2.44 -10.52
CA ALA A 18 -8.32 3.26 -9.49
C ALA A 18 -8.08 4.76 -9.74
N ILE A 19 -6.89 5.13 -10.18
CA ILE A 19 -6.54 6.51 -10.53
C ILE A 19 -7.37 6.99 -11.72
N GLU A 20 -7.46 6.18 -12.78
CA GLU A 20 -8.24 6.53 -13.96
C GLU A 20 -9.72 6.72 -13.63
N GLN A 21 -10.28 5.83 -12.81
CA GLN A 21 -11.67 5.94 -12.38
C GLN A 21 -11.89 7.13 -11.46
N SER A 22 -10.92 7.46 -10.62
CA SER A 22 -10.98 8.65 -9.78
C SER A 22 -11.06 9.91 -10.63
N ASN A 23 -10.19 10.05 -11.61
CA ASN A 23 -10.18 11.21 -12.51
C ASN A 23 -11.45 11.29 -13.34
N LYS A 24 -11.99 10.16 -13.77
CA LYS A 24 -13.25 10.12 -14.50
C LYS A 24 -14.40 10.63 -13.63
N GLU A 25 -14.51 10.18 -12.39
CA GLU A 25 -15.54 10.66 -11.47
C GLU A 25 -15.38 12.17 -11.20
N ILE A 26 -14.16 12.62 -10.91
CA ILE A 26 -13.87 14.03 -10.63
C ILE A 26 -14.26 14.91 -11.82
N SER A 27 -13.91 14.50 -13.05
CA SER A 27 -14.22 15.28 -14.24
C SER A 27 -15.72 15.33 -14.54
N ASN A 28 -16.50 14.38 -14.06
CA ASN A 28 -17.95 14.28 -14.29
C ASN A 28 -18.79 14.83 -13.15
N ARG A 29 -18.22 15.04 -11.97
CA ARG A 29 -18.99 15.54 -10.82
C ARG A 29 -19.18 17.04 -10.91
N PHE A 30 -20.40 17.47 -10.62
CA PHE A 30 -20.77 18.90 -10.65
C PHE A 30 -19.97 19.72 -9.64
N ASP A 31 -19.71 19.19 -8.47
CA ASP A 31 -18.98 19.88 -7.41
C ASP A 31 -17.49 20.11 -7.73
N PHE A 32 -16.97 19.45 -8.78
CA PHE A 32 -15.61 19.69 -9.29
C PHE A 32 -15.58 20.50 -10.58
N LYS A 33 -16.72 21.00 -11.04
CA LYS A 33 -16.79 21.75 -12.30
C LYS A 33 -15.91 23.00 -12.23
N GLY A 34 -15.02 23.15 -13.22
CA GLY A 34 -14.09 24.28 -13.27
C GLY A 34 -12.90 24.15 -12.33
N SER A 35 -12.77 23.05 -11.62
CA SER A 35 -11.67 22.79 -10.70
C SER A 35 -10.50 22.12 -11.41
N ASP A 36 -9.28 22.36 -10.90
CA ASP A 36 -8.07 21.61 -11.31
C ASP A 36 -7.89 20.33 -10.51
N SER A 37 -8.91 19.90 -9.79
CA SER A 37 -8.85 18.69 -8.97
C SER A 37 -8.56 17.46 -9.83
N ARG A 38 -7.58 16.68 -9.43
CA ARG A 38 -7.19 15.48 -10.15
C ARG A 38 -6.19 14.66 -9.33
N VAL A 39 -5.94 13.43 -9.78
CA VAL A 39 -4.90 12.55 -9.24
C VAL A 39 -3.91 12.26 -10.36
N GLU A 40 -2.64 12.47 -10.10
CA GLU A 40 -1.55 12.13 -11.03
C GLU A 40 -0.64 11.09 -10.39
N GLN A 41 -0.10 10.20 -11.21
CA GLN A 41 0.95 9.28 -10.80
C GLN A 41 2.27 9.77 -11.38
N LYS A 42 3.26 9.93 -10.51
CA LYS A 42 4.60 10.34 -10.92
C LYS A 42 5.63 9.51 -10.16
N ASP A 43 6.42 8.74 -10.90
CA ASP A 43 7.40 7.82 -10.32
C ASP A 43 6.72 6.85 -9.34
N GLU A 44 7.16 6.79 -8.11
CA GLU A 44 6.60 5.92 -7.08
C GLU A 44 5.70 6.69 -6.11
N ALA A 45 4.97 7.68 -6.63
CA ALA A 45 4.08 8.51 -5.81
C ALA A 45 2.81 8.86 -6.58
N LEU A 46 1.75 9.14 -5.82
CA LEU A 46 0.55 9.76 -6.32
C LEU A 46 0.53 11.22 -5.86
N ILE A 47 0.09 12.11 -6.73
CA ILE A 47 -0.07 13.52 -6.39
C ILE A 47 -1.53 13.89 -6.55
N LEU A 48 -2.13 14.38 -5.47
CA LEU A 48 -3.51 14.82 -5.44
C LEU A 48 -3.52 16.34 -5.51
N PHE A 49 -4.41 16.89 -6.34
CA PHE A 49 -4.59 18.33 -6.50
C PHE A 49 -6.02 18.74 -6.12
N GLY A 50 -6.15 19.87 -5.46
CA GLY A 50 -7.44 20.45 -5.13
C GLY A 50 -7.33 21.98 -5.07
N ASP A 51 -8.47 22.66 -5.24
CA ASP A 51 -8.51 24.14 -5.22
C ASP A 51 -8.24 24.70 -3.81
N ASP A 52 -8.59 23.92 -2.80
CA ASP A 52 -8.39 24.23 -1.38
C ASP A 52 -8.30 22.93 -0.59
N ASP A 53 -8.15 23.05 0.74
CA ASP A 53 -8.05 21.86 1.60
C ASP A 53 -9.30 20.99 1.54
N PHE A 54 -10.47 21.61 1.44
CA PHE A 54 -11.74 20.89 1.37
C PHE A 54 -11.83 20.06 0.07
N LYS A 55 -11.53 20.67 -1.08
CA LYS A 55 -11.52 19.98 -2.37
C LYS A 55 -10.46 18.89 -2.41
N LEU A 56 -9.29 19.14 -1.84
CA LEU A 56 -8.23 18.13 -1.75
C LEU A 56 -8.73 16.89 -0.97
N GLY A 57 -9.42 17.11 0.15
CA GLY A 57 -10.03 16.03 0.93
C GLY A 57 -11.05 15.24 0.13
N GLN A 58 -11.85 15.92 -0.71
CA GLN A 58 -12.81 15.25 -1.59
C GLN A 58 -12.11 14.38 -2.64
N VAL A 59 -11.01 14.88 -3.23
CA VAL A 59 -10.21 14.10 -4.19
C VAL A 59 -9.65 12.85 -3.51
N ARG A 60 -9.14 12.99 -2.31
CA ARG A 60 -8.62 11.87 -1.52
C ARG A 60 -9.70 10.82 -1.25
N ASP A 61 -10.90 11.25 -0.88
CA ASP A 61 -12.02 10.35 -0.63
C ASP A 61 -12.42 9.59 -1.88
N VAL A 62 -12.45 10.23 -3.04
CA VAL A 62 -12.72 9.56 -4.33
C VAL A 62 -11.68 8.49 -4.59
N LEU A 63 -10.40 8.84 -4.43
CA LEU A 63 -9.29 7.90 -4.67
C LEU A 63 -9.40 6.68 -3.75
N ILE A 64 -9.59 6.89 -2.46
CA ILE A 64 -9.69 5.80 -1.47
C ILE A 64 -10.87 4.89 -1.81
N ASN A 65 -12.00 5.47 -2.21
CA ASN A 65 -13.18 4.71 -2.60
C ASN A 65 -12.90 3.82 -3.83
N LYS A 66 -12.23 4.37 -4.85
CA LYS A 66 -11.90 3.61 -6.06
C LYS A 66 -10.86 2.53 -5.77
N MET A 67 -9.89 2.81 -4.91
CA MET A 67 -8.94 1.80 -4.47
C MET A 67 -9.63 0.64 -3.76
N ALA A 68 -10.55 0.94 -2.86
CA ALA A 68 -11.31 -0.09 -2.15
C ALA A 68 -12.09 -0.98 -3.12
N LYS A 69 -12.71 -0.40 -4.14
CA LYS A 69 -13.46 -1.16 -5.16
C LYS A 69 -12.55 -2.04 -6.01
N ARG A 70 -11.29 -1.70 -6.12
CA ARG A 70 -10.29 -2.48 -6.87
C ARG A 70 -9.44 -3.37 -5.96
N ASN A 71 -9.82 -3.48 -4.68
CA ASN A 71 -9.09 -4.29 -3.68
C ASN A 71 -7.64 -3.86 -3.50
N VAL A 72 -7.36 -2.56 -3.65
CA VAL A 72 -6.05 -1.98 -3.35
C VAL A 72 -6.13 -1.36 -1.96
N ASP A 73 -5.32 -1.90 -1.04
CA ASP A 73 -5.32 -1.44 0.34
C ASP A 73 -4.73 -0.02 0.45
N VAL A 74 -5.42 0.87 1.15
CA VAL A 74 -4.96 2.26 1.31
C VAL A 74 -3.63 2.35 2.06
N ARG A 75 -3.28 1.35 2.84
CA ARG A 75 -2.00 1.32 3.57
C ARG A 75 -0.78 1.22 2.67
N TYR A 76 -0.96 0.92 1.37
CA TYR A 76 0.13 1.04 0.39
C TYR A 76 0.52 2.49 0.12
N LEU A 77 -0.34 3.45 0.49
CA LEU A 77 -0.05 4.87 0.31
C LEU A 77 0.32 5.50 1.65
N LYS A 78 1.39 6.27 1.65
CA LYS A 78 1.84 7.02 2.82
C LYS A 78 1.69 8.51 2.54
N ASP A 79 0.87 9.18 3.35
CA ASP A 79 0.63 10.61 3.23
C ASP A 79 1.89 11.42 3.52
N ASP A 80 2.11 12.45 2.73
CA ASP A 80 3.10 13.48 2.98
C ASP A 80 2.37 14.82 3.18
N LYS A 81 3.13 15.90 3.35
CA LYS A 81 2.57 17.23 3.63
C LYS A 81 1.67 17.73 2.51
N ILE A 82 0.64 18.47 2.92
CA ILE A 82 -0.16 19.26 2.00
C ILE A 82 0.61 20.55 1.72
N GLU A 83 0.82 20.86 0.45
CA GLU A 83 1.54 22.06 0.02
C GLU A 83 0.59 23.03 -0.65
N THR A 84 0.80 24.34 -0.39
CA THR A 84 0.13 25.40 -1.13
C THR A 84 0.92 25.69 -2.40
N ILE A 85 0.25 25.70 -3.53
CA ILE A 85 0.85 25.98 -4.84
C ILE A 85 0.23 27.21 -5.49
N GLY A 86 0.66 27.56 -6.71
CA GLY A 86 0.18 28.75 -7.40
C GLY A 86 -1.33 28.84 -7.47
N GLY A 87 -1.89 30.04 -7.29
CA GLY A 87 -3.34 30.26 -7.26
C GLY A 87 -4.01 29.85 -5.95
N ASP A 88 -3.24 29.74 -4.88
CA ASP A 88 -3.71 29.31 -3.56
C ASP A 88 -4.33 27.90 -3.58
N LYS A 89 -3.91 27.09 -4.53
CA LYS A 89 -4.34 25.68 -4.66
C LYS A 89 -3.50 24.79 -3.76
N ARG A 90 -3.94 23.55 -3.61
CA ARG A 90 -3.27 22.57 -2.74
C ARG A 90 -2.85 21.35 -3.53
N LYS A 91 -1.73 20.77 -3.14
CA LYS A 91 -1.34 19.42 -3.59
C LYS A 91 -0.86 18.60 -2.42
N GLN A 92 -1.06 17.30 -2.51
CA GLN A 92 -0.56 16.33 -1.54
C GLN A 92 0.10 15.18 -2.27
N THR A 93 1.33 14.87 -1.87
CA THR A 93 2.04 13.71 -2.38
C THR A 93 1.76 12.53 -1.46
N MET A 94 1.43 11.38 -2.06
CA MET A 94 1.26 10.12 -1.33
C MET A 94 2.27 9.14 -1.90
N LYS A 95 3.22 8.74 -1.08
CA LYS A 95 4.25 7.78 -1.51
C LYS A 95 3.67 6.38 -1.58
N ILE A 96 3.98 5.66 -2.67
CA ILE A 96 3.59 4.27 -2.82
C ILE A 96 4.61 3.40 -2.10
N GLN A 97 4.16 2.59 -1.14
CA GLN A 97 5.02 1.66 -0.43
C GLN A 97 5.21 0.41 -1.27
N LYS A 98 6.41 0.22 -1.79
CA LYS A 98 6.83 -0.99 -2.51
C LYS A 98 7.96 -1.65 -1.75
N GLY A 99 7.80 -2.92 -1.47
CA GLY A 99 8.80 -3.67 -0.72
C GLY A 99 8.66 -3.46 0.79
N ILE A 100 9.28 -4.35 1.54
CA ILE A 100 9.30 -4.27 3.00
C ILE A 100 10.51 -3.44 3.41
N SER A 101 10.29 -2.38 4.21
CA SER A 101 11.38 -1.57 4.73
C SER A 101 12.29 -2.41 5.64
N SER A 102 13.52 -1.93 5.84
CA SER A 102 14.47 -2.58 6.74
C SER A 102 13.90 -2.73 8.15
N GLU A 103 13.22 -1.70 8.65
CA GLU A 103 12.60 -1.73 9.98
C GLU A 103 11.49 -2.78 10.06
N LEU A 104 10.63 -2.82 9.05
CA LEU A 104 9.52 -3.78 9.03
C LEU A 104 10.03 -5.21 8.86
N SER A 105 11.05 -5.44 8.05
CA SER A 105 11.61 -6.78 7.89
C SER A 105 12.21 -7.30 9.20
N LYS A 106 12.89 -6.43 9.97
CA LYS A 106 13.39 -6.79 11.30
C LYS A 106 12.26 -7.12 12.26
N LYS A 107 11.17 -6.36 12.22
CA LYS A 107 10.00 -6.61 13.03
C LYS A 107 9.37 -7.97 12.68
N VAL A 108 9.21 -8.27 11.41
CA VAL A 108 8.67 -9.54 10.92
C VAL A 108 9.51 -10.71 11.44
N VAL A 109 10.83 -10.62 11.28
CA VAL A 109 11.75 -11.67 11.75
C VAL A 109 11.62 -11.86 13.26
N ARG A 110 11.54 -10.77 14.02
CA ARG A 110 11.40 -10.85 15.47
C ARG A 110 10.09 -11.48 15.90
N ILE A 111 8.97 -11.13 15.25
CA ILE A 111 7.66 -11.71 15.54
C ILE A 111 7.72 -13.23 15.30
N ILE A 112 8.30 -13.65 14.20
CA ILE A 112 8.44 -15.07 13.88
C ILE A 112 9.29 -15.78 14.93
N LYS A 113 10.42 -15.19 15.30
CA LYS A 113 11.33 -15.77 16.29
C LYS A 113 10.66 -15.90 17.65
N ASP A 114 9.96 -14.85 18.08
CA ASP A 114 9.28 -14.84 19.39
C ASP A 114 8.11 -15.81 19.46
N SER A 115 7.50 -16.13 18.33
CA SER A 115 6.37 -17.08 18.26
C SER A 115 6.76 -18.51 18.56
N LYS A 116 8.04 -18.84 18.40
CA LYS A 116 8.60 -20.20 18.54
C LYS A 116 8.01 -21.22 17.57
N ILE A 117 7.33 -20.77 16.51
CA ILE A 117 6.93 -21.66 15.42
C ILE A 117 8.20 -22.21 14.76
N LYS A 118 8.17 -23.46 14.36
CA LYS A 118 9.35 -24.15 13.80
C LYS A 118 9.60 -23.74 12.34
N VAL A 119 9.90 -22.48 12.14
CA VAL A 119 10.27 -21.91 10.84
C VAL A 119 11.50 -21.04 11.01
N GLN A 120 12.18 -20.78 9.89
CA GLN A 120 13.30 -19.86 9.83
C GLN A 120 12.93 -18.71 8.91
N ALA A 121 13.29 -17.51 9.31
CA ALA A 121 13.06 -16.31 8.52
C ALA A 121 14.38 -15.67 8.15
N SER A 122 14.52 -15.27 6.88
CA SER A 122 15.71 -14.56 6.41
C SER A 122 15.29 -13.38 5.54
N ILE A 123 16.00 -12.26 5.71
CA ILE A 123 15.77 -11.06 4.92
C ILE A 123 16.39 -11.24 3.54
N GLN A 124 15.56 -11.10 2.49
CA GLN A 124 15.96 -11.24 1.09
C GLN A 124 15.62 -9.94 0.35
N GLY A 125 16.54 -8.95 0.41
CA GLY A 125 16.27 -7.64 -0.19
C GLY A 125 15.09 -6.94 0.48
N ASP A 126 14.02 -6.73 -0.26
CA ASP A 126 12.79 -6.09 0.21
C ASP A 126 11.68 -7.09 0.56
N ALA A 127 12.04 -8.33 0.78
CA ALA A 127 11.13 -9.40 1.18
C ALA A 127 11.73 -10.19 2.35
N VAL A 128 10.90 -11.00 3.00
CA VAL A 128 11.35 -11.91 4.05
C VAL A 128 10.98 -13.33 3.64
N ARG A 129 11.97 -14.21 3.51
CA ARG A 129 11.73 -15.61 3.19
C ARG A 129 11.52 -16.42 4.45
N VAL A 130 10.45 -17.19 4.47
CA VAL A 130 10.11 -18.08 5.58
C VAL A 130 10.19 -19.52 5.10
N THR A 131 10.97 -20.33 5.79
CA THR A 131 11.20 -21.74 5.45
C THR A 131 10.85 -22.60 6.65
N GLY A 132 10.15 -23.69 6.42
CA GLY A 132 9.81 -24.64 7.48
C GLY A 132 9.64 -26.06 6.95
N GLY A 133 9.75 -27.04 7.83
CA GLY A 133 9.60 -28.44 7.45
C GLY A 133 8.16 -28.87 7.18
N LYS A 134 7.19 -28.10 7.71
CA LYS A 134 5.77 -28.45 7.60
C LYS A 134 4.97 -27.28 7.05
N ARG A 135 4.06 -27.57 6.13
CA ARG A 135 3.17 -26.55 5.55
C ARG A 135 2.26 -25.90 6.62
N ASP A 136 1.85 -26.68 7.62
CA ASP A 136 1.02 -26.16 8.71
C ASP A 136 1.74 -25.04 9.48
N ASP A 137 3.05 -25.20 9.70
CA ASP A 137 3.86 -24.18 10.36
C ASP A 137 3.95 -22.90 9.52
N LEU A 138 4.03 -23.04 8.19
CA LEU A 138 4.01 -21.88 7.29
C LEU A 138 2.65 -21.17 7.32
N GLN A 139 1.56 -21.91 7.32
CA GLN A 139 0.20 -21.36 7.40
C GLN A 139 -0.01 -20.60 8.72
N GLU A 140 0.45 -21.16 9.82
CA GLU A 140 0.38 -20.53 11.12
C GLU A 140 1.18 -19.23 11.15
N THR A 141 2.35 -19.22 10.53
CA THR A 141 3.19 -18.03 10.44
C THR A 141 2.50 -16.93 9.64
N MET A 142 1.87 -17.26 8.51
CA MET A 142 1.12 -16.28 7.72
C MET A 142 -0.03 -15.66 8.53
N ALA A 143 -0.79 -16.48 9.24
CA ALA A 143 -1.89 -15.98 10.08
C ALA A 143 -1.38 -15.06 11.19
N LEU A 144 -0.26 -15.42 11.82
CA LEU A 144 0.37 -14.62 12.85
C LEU A 144 0.79 -13.24 12.32
N LEU A 145 1.44 -13.21 11.16
CA LEU A 145 1.91 -11.96 10.57
C LEU A 145 0.77 -11.05 10.16
N LYS A 146 -0.32 -11.60 9.62
CA LYS A 146 -1.52 -10.82 9.29
C LYS A 146 -2.13 -10.18 10.52
N LYS A 147 -2.10 -10.88 11.65
CA LYS A 147 -2.65 -10.38 12.92
C LYS A 147 -1.76 -9.33 13.56
N GLU A 148 -0.45 -9.57 13.60
CA GLU A 148 0.49 -8.74 14.36
C GLU A 148 1.00 -7.52 13.58
N VAL A 149 1.06 -7.57 12.26
CA VAL A 149 1.52 -6.46 11.42
C VAL A 149 0.32 -5.73 10.85
N THR A 150 0.01 -4.56 11.42
CA THR A 150 -1.14 -3.75 11.02
C THR A 150 -0.74 -2.49 10.27
N GLU A 151 0.52 -2.09 10.33
CA GLU A 151 1.01 -0.83 9.75
C GLU A 151 1.19 -0.88 8.24
N ALA A 152 1.26 -2.08 7.66
CA ALA A 152 1.44 -2.25 6.22
C ALA A 152 0.68 -3.50 5.74
N PRO A 153 0.18 -3.50 4.50
CA PRO A 153 -0.46 -4.68 3.93
C PRO A 153 0.62 -5.67 3.50
N LEU A 154 0.65 -6.83 4.16
CA LEU A 154 1.57 -7.90 3.80
C LEU A 154 0.93 -8.86 2.82
N GLY A 155 1.69 -9.24 1.78
CA GLY A 155 1.35 -10.30 0.87
C GLY A 155 2.27 -11.48 1.07
N PHE A 156 1.84 -12.64 0.58
CA PHE A 156 2.62 -13.85 0.65
C PHE A 156 2.64 -14.48 -0.74
N ASN A 157 3.83 -14.72 -1.26
CA ASN A 157 3.98 -15.27 -2.60
C ASN A 157 5.21 -16.19 -2.70
N ASN A 158 5.53 -16.58 -3.92
CA ASN A 158 6.70 -17.39 -4.21
C ASN A 158 6.72 -18.69 -3.38
N PHE A 159 5.56 -19.33 -3.28
CA PHE A 159 5.43 -20.60 -2.55
C PHE A 159 6.23 -21.70 -3.24
N ARG A 160 7.04 -22.39 -2.45
CA ARG A 160 7.86 -23.52 -2.92
C ARG A 160 7.70 -24.70 -2.00
N ASP A 161 7.79 -25.88 -2.56
CA ASP A 161 7.78 -27.14 -1.80
C ASP A 161 9.24 -27.57 -1.43
#